data_cd6653956c9b9d1065a1e309056ebc91
#
_entry.id   cd6653956c9b9d1065a1e309056ebc91
#
_cell.length_a   1.000
_cell.length_b   1.000
_cell.length_c   1.000
_cell.angle_alpha   90.00
_cell.angle_beta   90.00
_cell.angle_gamma   90.00
#
_symmetry.space_group_name_H-M   'P 1'
#
loop_
_entity.id
_entity.type
_entity.pdbx_description
1 polymer ?
#
loop_
_entity_poly.entity_id
_entity_poly.type
_entity_poly.pdbx_seq_one_letter_code
_entity_poly.pdbx_strand_id
1 'polypeptide(L)'
;ADKIAGHGFTVGSLVAPVWPGTVGDSAMGDDEKQQKFLDAVEKACRIAKVFNEHGVRKYGVIRIDSAEFGVEKWREDPGTNTTRIAETFKKAAQFAADSGERLAAEGEICWAGMHSWKDMLNLLEEVGMPESLGFQCDLAHTYLYLMGYNAPEYALLQDGYSEEEFFAAYKTMADALRPWTIDCLLY
;
A
#
# COMPACT_ATOMS: atom_id res chain seq x y z
N ALA A 1 10.50 -22.59 5.13
CA ALA A 1 11.53 -22.32 4.13
C ALA A 1 12.03 -23.62 3.49
N ASP A 2 12.52 -24.62 4.26
CA ASP A 2 13.14 -25.86 3.73
C ASP A 2 12.21 -26.67 2.81
N LYS A 3 10.93 -26.78 3.15
CA LYS A 3 9.94 -27.42 2.28
C LYS A 3 9.81 -26.73 0.93
N ILE A 4 9.81 -25.39 0.91
CA ILE A 4 9.71 -24.58 -0.29
C ILE A 4 10.95 -24.81 -1.16
N ALA A 5 12.13 -24.70 -0.56
CA ALA A 5 13.41 -24.98 -1.21
C ALA A 5 13.48 -26.41 -1.77
N GLY A 6 13.05 -27.40 -0.98
CA GLY A 6 13.07 -28.81 -1.36
C GLY A 6 12.18 -29.16 -2.55
N HIS A 7 11.17 -28.32 -2.83
CA HIS A 7 10.33 -28.43 -4.03
C HIS A 7 10.78 -27.54 -5.19
N GLY A 8 11.87 -26.81 -5.05
CA GLY A 8 12.38 -25.88 -6.07
C GLY A 8 11.52 -24.63 -6.28
N PHE A 9 10.64 -24.30 -5.33
CA PHE A 9 9.82 -23.08 -5.40
C PHE A 9 10.55 -21.88 -4.82
N THR A 10 10.17 -20.69 -5.29
CA THR A 10 10.57 -19.41 -4.70
C THR A 10 9.34 -18.66 -4.24
N VAL A 11 9.52 -17.80 -3.23
CA VAL A 11 8.49 -16.89 -2.72
C VAL A 11 8.72 -15.52 -3.36
N GLY A 12 7.65 -14.88 -3.81
CA GLY A 12 7.68 -13.50 -4.31
C GLY A 12 7.56 -12.47 -3.18
N SER A 13 6.83 -11.38 -3.46
CA SER A 13 6.42 -10.40 -2.44
C SER A 13 5.55 -11.05 -1.38
N LEU A 14 5.61 -10.49 -0.17
CA LEU A 14 4.71 -10.90 0.92
C LEU A 14 3.57 -9.90 1.05
N VAL A 15 2.48 -10.36 1.63
CA VAL A 15 1.38 -9.50 2.08
C VAL A 15 1.40 -9.51 3.61
N ALA A 16 1.52 -8.33 4.22
CA ALA A 16 1.39 -8.22 5.66
C ALA A 16 -0.05 -8.58 6.07
N PRO A 17 -0.25 -9.33 7.16
CA PRO A 17 -1.59 -9.73 7.60
C PRO A 17 -2.31 -8.57 8.31
N VAL A 18 -2.32 -7.39 7.71
CA VAL A 18 -3.06 -6.21 8.18
C VAL A 18 -4.48 -6.30 7.66
N TRP A 19 -5.44 -6.49 8.57
CA TRP A 19 -6.83 -6.68 8.19
C TRP A 19 -7.78 -6.43 9.36
N PRO A 20 -8.62 -5.40 9.33
CA PRO A 20 -9.43 -4.97 10.47
C PRO A 20 -10.42 -6.03 10.94
N GLY A 21 -10.95 -6.84 10.02
CA GLY A 21 -11.91 -7.90 10.35
C GLY A 21 -11.30 -9.14 11.03
N THR A 22 -9.99 -9.33 10.95
CA THR A 22 -9.30 -10.52 11.50
C THR A 22 -8.62 -10.22 12.82
N VAL A 23 -7.85 -9.14 12.88
CA VAL A 23 -7.03 -8.80 14.07
C VAL A 23 -7.46 -7.49 14.72
N GLY A 24 -8.37 -6.74 14.10
CA GLY A 24 -8.87 -5.47 14.63
C GLY A 24 -7.80 -4.38 14.62
N ASP A 25 -6.90 -4.42 13.64
CA ASP A 25 -5.87 -3.43 13.38
C ASP A 25 -6.39 -2.27 12.52
N SER A 26 -5.71 -1.15 12.58
CA SER A 26 -5.94 0.01 11.71
C SER A 26 -4.77 0.98 11.84
N ALA A 27 -4.27 1.46 10.71
CA ALA A 27 -3.24 2.50 10.70
C ALA A 27 -3.80 3.88 11.12
N MET A 28 -5.13 4.08 11.01
CA MET A 28 -5.84 5.31 11.39
C MET A 28 -6.46 5.24 12.79
N GLY A 29 -6.52 4.06 13.39
CA GLY A 29 -7.23 3.79 14.63
C GLY A 29 -6.61 4.45 15.87
N ASP A 30 -7.07 4.01 17.04
CA ASP A 30 -6.44 4.33 18.32
C ASP A 30 -5.10 3.61 18.49
N ASP A 31 -4.38 3.94 19.57
CA ASP A 31 -3.04 3.40 19.82
C ASP A 31 -2.99 1.86 19.84
N GLU A 32 -4.05 1.21 20.35
CA GLU A 32 -4.13 -0.26 20.39
C GLU A 32 -4.23 -0.84 18.98
N LYS A 33 -5.05 -0.26 18.12
CA LYS A 33 -5.23 -0.69 16.73
C LYS A 33 -4.00 -0.41 15.88
N GLN A 34 -3.38 0.75 16.07
CA GLN A 34 -2.12 1.08 15.42
C GLN A 34 -1.00 0.11 15.84
N GLN A 35 -0.93 -0.24 17.13
CA GLN A 35 0.06 -1.22 17.60
C GLN A 35 -0.17 -2.60 16.98
N LYS A 36 -1.42 -3.07 16.89
CA LYS A 36 -1.75 -4.33 16.19
C LYS A 36 -1.31 -4.30 14.72
N PHE A 37 -1.52 -3.18 14.05
CA PHE A 37 -1.04 -2.97 12.69
C PHE A 37 0.49 -3.11 12.59
N LEU A 38 1.22 -2.43 13.46
CA LEU A 38 2.68 -2.47 13.51
C LEU A 38 3.20 -3.87 13.81
N ASP A 39 2.58 -4.59 14.76
CA ASP A 39 2.93 -5.96 15.11
C ASP A 39 2.74 -6.92 13.91
N ALA A 40 1.67 -6.69 13.10
CA ALA A 40 1.42 -7.47 11.89
C ALA A 40 2.49 -7.23 10.82
N VAL A 41 2.90 -5.98 10.60
CA VAL A 41 3.97 -5.64 9.66
C VAL A 41 5.31 -6.20 10.14
N GLU A 42 5.65 -6.03 11.42
CA GLU A 42 6.88 -6.58 12.00
C GLU A 42 6.93 -8.12 11.86
N LYS A 43 5.79 -8.79 12.08
CA LYS A 43 5.67 -10.24 11.85
C LYS A 43 5.98 -10.62 10.41
N ALA A 44 5.46 -9.85 9.43
CA ALA A 44 5.76 -10.09 8.02
C ALA A 44 7.26 -9.89 7.73
N CYS A 45 7.89 -8.87 8.29
CA CYS A 45 9.34 -8.64 8.18
C CYS A 45 10.15 -9.81 8.74
N ARG A 46 9.77 -10.35 9.91
CA ARG A 46 10.42 -11.53 10.48
C ARG A 46 10.30 -12.77 9.60
N ILE A 47 9.13 -13.00 8.99
CA ILE A 47 8.90 -14.10 8.04
C ILE A 47 9.75 -13.89 6.78
N ALA A 48 9.78 -12.67 6.25
CA ALA A 48 10.61 -12.30 5.11
C ALA A 48 12.09 -12.61 5.35
N LYS A 49 12.61 -12.22 6.52
CA LYS A 49 13.99 -12.49 6.91
C LYS A 49 14.32 -13.99 6.89
N VAL A 50 13.45 -14.83 7.45
CA VAL A 50 13.63 -16.30 7.41
C VAL A 50 13.70 -16.82 5.97
N PHE A 51 12.81 -16.34 5.09
CA PHE A 51 12.83 -16.76 3.68
C PHE A 51 14.08 -16.28 2.94
N ASN A 52 14.55 -15.07 3.24
CA ASN A 52 15.76 -14.52 2.65
C ASN A 52 17.01 -15.30 3.12
N GLU A 53 17.12 -15.61 4.40
CA GLU A 53 18.22 -16.41 4.99
C GLU A 53 18.30 -17.83 4.40
N HIS A 54 17.16 -18.39 4.01
CA HIS A 54 17.11 -19.70 3.34
C HIS A 54 17.19 -19.62 1.81
N GLY A 55 17.38 -18.44 1.25
CA GLY A 55 17.51 -18.24 -0.20
C GLY A 55 16.27 -18.61 -1.02
N VAL A 56 15.08 -18.69 -0.39
CA VAL A 56 13.83 -19.07 -1.06
C VAL A 56 13.00 -17.87 -1.47
N ARG A 57 13.41 -16.66 -1.16
CA ARG A 57 12.74 -15.43 -1.55
C ARG A 57 13.62 -14.59 -2.46
N LYS A 58 13.03 -14.08 -3.53
CA LYS A 58 13.74 -13.35 -4.58
C LYS A 58 13.65 -11.82 -4.41
N TYR A 59 12.56 -11.33 -3.82
CA TYR A 59 12.24 -9.90 -3.77
C TYR A 59 11.99 -9.42 -2.35
N GLY A 60 12.51 -8.24 -2.02
CA GLY A 60 12.44 -7.61 -0.70
C GLY A 60 11.25 -6.65 -0.55
N VAL A 61 10.02 -7.07 -0.92
CA VAL A 61 8.82 -6.23 -0.86
C VAL A 61 7.73 -6.89 -0.03
N ILE A 62 7.09 -6.09 0.82
CA ILE A 62 5.93 -6.48 1.63
C ILE A 62 4.77 -5.51 1.32
N ARG A 63 3.68 -6.03 0.81
CA ARG A 63 2.45 -5.27 0.56
C ARG A 63 1.74 -4.94 1.87
N ILE A 64 1.25 -3.70 1.98
CA ILE A 64 0.40 -3.20 3.06
C ILE A 64 -0.79 -2.41 2.48
N ASP A 65 -1.79 -2.16 3.32
CA ASP A 65 -2.83 -1.15 3.16
C ASP A 65 -3.08 -0.46 4.51
N SER A 66 -4.05 0.47 4.59
CA SER A 66 -4.30 1.19 5.84
C SER A 66 -5.05 0.38 6.90
N ALA A 67 -5.58 -0.79 6.54
CA ALA A 67 -6.43 -1.62 7.40
C ALA A 67 -7.65 -0.86 8.00
N GLU A 68 -8.04 0.27 7.41
CA GLU A 68 -9.25 0.99 7.77
C GLU A 68 -10.24 0.91 6.62
N PHE A 69 -11.20 0.00 6.73
CA PHE A 69 -12.19 -0.26 5.69
C PHE A 69 -13.27 0.83 5.64
N GLY A 70 -13.55 1.34 4.44
CA GLY A 70 -14.49 2.43 4.20
C GLY A 70 -13.83 3.80 4.34
N VAL A 71 -14.42 4.80 3.69
CA VAL A 71 -13.85 6.15 3.59
C VAL A 71 -14.59 7.17 4.47
N GLU A 72 -15.74 6.82 5.01
CA GLU A 72 -16.64 7.74 5.72
C GLU A 72 -15.97 8.34 6.95
N LYS A 73 -15.36 7.50 7.77
CA LYS A 73 -14.68 7.93 8.98
C LYS A 73 -13.45 8.80 8.67
N TRP A 74 -12.72 8.49 7.59
CA TRP A 74 -11.61 9.32 7.14
C TRP A 74 -12.09 10.70 6.71
N ARG A 75 -13.26 10.78 6.04
CA ARG A 75 -13.87 12.04 5.57
C ARG A 75 -14.33 12.98 6.69
N GLU A 76 -14.49 12.50 7.92
CA GLU A 76 -14.82 13.35 9.08
C GLU A 76 -13.72 14.39 9.34
N ASP A 77 -12.46 14.01 9.18
CA ASP A 77 -11.29 14.89 9.29
C ASP A 77 -10.14 14.34 8.43
N PRO A 78 -10.16 14.59 7.10
CA PRO A 78 -9.19 14.00 6.18
C PRO A 78 -7.73 14.33 6.53
N GLY A 79 -7.46 15.57 6.97
CA GLY A 79 -6.11 16.01 7.31
C GLY A 79 -5.55 15.23 8.50
N THR A 80 -6.24 15.27 9.64
CA THR A 80 -5.82 14.55 10.85
C THR A 80 -5.74 13.04 10.62
N ASN A 81 -6.69 12.47 9.90
CA ASN A 81 -6.73 11.03 9.63
C ASN A 81 -5.61 10.59 8.68
N THR A 82 -5.27 11.39 7.67
CA THR A 82 -4.09 11.12 6.82
C THR A 82 -2.80 11.19 7.62
N THR A 83 -2.63 12.19 8.47
CA THR A 83 -1.47 12.29 9.37
C THR A 83 -1.33 11.07 10.29
N ARG A 84 -2.43 10.58 10.84
CA ARG A 84 -2.41 9.36 11.68
C ARG A 84 -1.94 8.13 10.89
N ILE A 85 -2.45 7.94 9.69
CA ILE A 85 -2.01 6.84 8.81
C ILE A 85 -0.52 7.02 8.48
N ALA A 86 -0.10 8.23 8.11
CA ALA A 86 1.29 8.53 7.75
C ALA A 86 2.27 8.25 8.90
N GLU A 87 1.94 8.65 10.13
CA GLU A 87 2.76 8.36 11.31
C GLU A 87 2.90 6.86 11.58
N THR A 88 1.82 6.10 11.41
CA THR A 88 1.84 4.64 11.54
C THR A 88 2.68 4.01 10.43
N PHE A 89 2.50 4.47 9.19
CA PHE A 89 3.28 3.99 8.04
C PHE A 89 4.77 4.33 8.15
N LYS A 90 5.14 5.48 8.71
CA LYS A 90 6.55 5.81 9.01
C LYS A 90 7.20 4.78 9.92
N LYS A 91 6.51 4.41 11.00
CA LYS A 91 7.00 3.39 11.94
C LYS A 91 7.12 2.02 11.25
N ALA A 92 6.10 1.64 10.47
CA ALA A 92 6.10 0.39 9.72
C ALA A 92 7.24 0.34 8.67
N ALA A 93 7.44 1.44 7.93
CA ALA A 93 8.50 1.57 6.94
C ALA A 93 9.91 1.49 7.57
N GLN A 94 10.07 2.01 8.79
CA GLN A 94 11.32 1.86 9.55
C GLN A 94 11.59 0.39 9.91
N PHE A 95 10.58 -0.36 10.39
CA PHE A 95 10.73 -1.80 10.64
C PHE A 95 11.13 -2.58 9.38
N ALA A 96 10.53 -2.23 8.25
CA ALA A 96 10.88 -2.85 6.98
C ALA A 96 12.33 -2.54 6.60
N ALA A 97 12.74 -1.27 6.64
CA ALA A 97 14.11 -0.84 6.34
C ALA A 97 15.15 -1.56 7.23
N ASP A 98 14.89 -1.65 8.54
CA ASP A 98 15.77 -2.33 9.51
C ASP A 98 15.87 -3.84 9.23
N SER A 99 14.90 -4.40 8.52
CA SER A 99 14.84 -5.80 8.09
C SER A 99 15.38 -6.03 6.68
N GLY A 100 15.82 -4.98 5.98
CA GLY A 100 16.26 -5.04 4.59
C GLY A 100 15.08 -5.22 3.59
N GLU A 101 13.89 -4.82 3.99
CA GLU A 101 12.66 -4.90 3.22
C GLU A 101 12.17 -3.51 2.79
N ARG A 102 11.27 -3.48 1.79
CA ARG A 102 10.50 -2.29 1.41
C ARG A 102 9.01 -2.59 1.56
N LEU A 103 8.24 -1.59 1.94
CA LEU A 103 6.79 -1.67 1.92
C LEU A 103 6.24 -1.17 0.59
N ALA A 104 5.16 -1.78 0.13
CA ALA A 104 4.38 -1.33 -1.02
C ALA A 104 2.93 -1.12 -0.56
N ALA A 105 2.49 0.13 -0.55
CA ALA A 105 1.11 0.50 -0.24
C ALA A 105 0.23 0.24 -1.47
N GLU A 106 -0.67 -0.72 -1.38
CA GLU A 106 -1.59 -1.03 -2.46
C GLU A 106 -2.77 -0.05 -2.45
N GLY A 107 -2.92 0.66 -3.55
CA GLY A 107 -4.00 1.59 -3.74
C GLY A 107 -5.31 0.90 -4.08
N GLU A 108 -6.12 0.62 -3.08
CA GLU A 108 -7.48 0.11 -3.25
C GLU A 108 -8.50 1.17 -2.85
N ILE A 109 -9.61 1.21 -3.60
CA ILE A 109 -10.69 2.17 -3.39
C ILE A 109 -11.42 2.04 -2.04
N CYS A 110 -11.28 0.91 -1.35
CA CYS A 110 -11.96 0.65 -0.08
C CYS A 110 -11.15 1.09 1.15
N TRP A 111 -9.87 1.40 1.02
CA TRP A 111 -9.02 1.75 2.16
C TRP A 111 -8.97 3.26 2.39
N ALA A 112 -9.29 3.66 3.61
CA ALA A 112 -9.24 5.06 4.04
C ALA A 112 -7.85 5.68 3.85
N GLY A 113 -7.80 6.90 3.31
CA GLY A 113 -6.55 7.61 2.99
C GLY A 113 -5.82 7.11 1.75
N MET A 114 -6.29 6.00 1.14
CA MET A 114 -5.69 5.36 -0.02
C MET A 114 -6.71 5.14 -1.15
N HIS A 115 -7.91 5.68 -1.01
CA HIS A 115 -9.08 5.39 -1.84
C HIS A 115 -9.15 6.17 -3.16
N SER A 116 -8.24 7.11 -3.38
CA SER A 116 -8.02 7.80 -4.65
C SER A 116 -6.54 7.99 -4.94
N TRP A 117 -6.20 8.29 -6.18
CA TRP A 117 -4.82 8.55 -6.56
C TRP A 117 -4.24 9.80 -5.88
N LYS A 118 -5.07 10.82 -5.61
CA LYS A 118 -4.63 12.04 -4.92
C LYS A 118 -4.41 11.80 -3.42
N ASP A 119 -5.31 11.07 -2.77
CA ASP A 119 -5.17 10.78 -1.35
C ASP A 119 -3.98 9.84 -1.12
N MET A 120 -3.77 8.85 -2.01
CA MET A 120 -2.57 8.02 -2.01
C MET A 120 -1.29 8.86 -2.15
N LEU A 121 -1.25 9.79 -3.12
CA LEU A 121 -0.09 10.66 -3.32
C LEU A 121 0.18 11.51 -2.07
N ASN A 122 -0.86 12.16 -1.53
CA ASN A 122 -0.75 12.98 -0.32
C ASN A 122 -0.23 12.16 0.87
N LEU A 123 -0.74 10.93 1.05
CA LEU A 123 -0.28 10.04 2.12
C LEU A 123 1.21 9.67 1.96
N LEU A 124 1.63 9.29 0.75
CA LEU A 124 3.02 8.92 0.48
C LEU A 124 3.96 10.12 0.68
N GLU A 125 3.57 11.32 0.24
CA GLU A 125 4.33 12.56 0.45
C GLU A 125 4.45 12.88 1.96
N GLU A 126 3.38 12.70 2.72
CA GLU A 126 3.41 12.94 4.18
C GLU A 126 4.26 11.91 4.92
N VAL A 127 4.27 10.66 4.49
CA VAL A 127 5.21 9.64 5.00
C VAL A 127 6.65 10.04 4.70
N GLY A 128 6.95 10.50 3.50
CA GLY A 128 8.25 11.05 3.13
C GLY A 128 9.41 10.06 3.16
N MET A 129 9.16 8.76 2.98
CA MET A 129 10.16 7.68 3.03
C MET A 129 10.19 6.86 1.72
N PRO A 130 10.49 7.46 0.55
CA PRO A 130 10.40 6.79 -0.76
C PRO A 130 11.33 5.59 -0.90
N GLU A 131 12.42 5.54 -0.13
CA GLU A 131 13.36 4.40 -0.10
C GLU A 131 12.74 3.16 0.56
N SER A 132 11.78 3.34 1.48
CA SER A 132 11.26 2.28 2.34
C SER A 132 9.77 1.99 2.12
N LEU A 133 9.02 2.95 1.59
CA LEU A 133 7.61 2.83 1.27
C LEU A 133 7.34 3.38 -0.12
N GLY A 134 6.65 2.61 -0.93
CA GLY A 134 6.22 3.03 -2.25
C GLY A 134 4.79 2.61 -2.55
N PHE A 135 4.35 2.89 -3.77
CA PHE A 135 3.04 2.58 -4.29
C PHE A 135 3.05 1.25 -5.05
N GLN A 136 2.09 0.38 -4.75
CA GLN A 136 1.78 -0.80 -5.56
C GLN A 136 0.59 -0.49 -6.47
N CYS A 137 0.83 -0.55 -7.77
CA CYS A 137 -0.20 -0.37 -8.77
C CYS A 137 -0.94 -1.69 -9.02
N ASP A 138 -2.19 -1.79 -8.60
CA ASP A 138 -3.14 -2.75 -9.12
C ASP A 138 -3.95 -2.09 -10.25
N LEU A 139 -3.98 -2.71 -11.43
CA LEU A 139 -4.61 -2.11 -12.61
C LEU A 139 -6.13 -1.95 -12.47
N ALA A 140 -6.79 -2.86 -11.75
CA ALA A 140 -8.23 -2.76 -11.54
C ALA A 140 -8.57 -1.58 -10.60
N HIS A 141 -7.83 -1.44 -9.50
CA HIS A 141 -8.03 -0.34 -8.56
C HIS A 141 -7.62 1.02 -9.14
N THR A 142 -6.52 1.07 -9.88
CA THR A 142 -6.10 2.31 -10.56
C THR A 142 -7.07 2.75 -11.64
N TYR A 143 -7.74 1.83 -12.34
CA TYR A 143 -8.84 2.16 -13.22
C TYR A 143 -9.99 2.85 -12.47
N LEU A 144 -10.38 2.31 -11.30
CA LEU A 144 -11.41 2.92 -10.46
C LEU A 144 -11.00 4.30 -9.91
N TYR A 145 -9.70 4.52 -9.69
CA TYR A 145 -9.17 5.86 -9.39
C TYR A 145 -9.39 6.84 -10.55
N LEU A 146 -9.14 6.41 -11.78
CA LEU A 146 -9.37 7.27 -12.97
C LEU A 146 -10.84 7.65 -13.09
N MET A 147 -11.76 6.75 -12.76
CA MET A 147 -13.20 6.98 -12.75
C MET A 147 -13.69 7.79 -11.54
N GLY A 148 -12.84 8.07 -10.55
CA GLY A 148 -13.21 8.80 -9.34
C GLY A 148 -14.21 8.06 -8.45
N TYR A 149 -14.13 6.72 -8.37
CA TYR A 149 -15.15 5.88 -7.72
C TYR A 149 -15.52 6.33 -6.31
N ASN A 150 -14.53 6.59 -5.44
CA ASN A 150 -14.73 7.10 -4.07
C ASN A 150 -14.30 8.56 -3.89
N ALA A 151 -13.87 9.24 -4.95
CA ALA A 151 -13.42 10.63 -4.93
C ALA A 151 -13.71 11.26 -6.32
N PRO A 152 -14.98 11.53 -6.62
CA PRO A 152 -15.38 12.05 -7.93
C PRO A 152 -14.73 13.41 -8.29
N GLU A 153 -14.31 14.17 -7.27
CA GLU A 153 -13.54 15.41 -7.44
C GLU A 153 -12.15 15.19 -8.05
N TYR A 154 -11.62 13.98 -8.00
CA TYR A 154 -10.31 13.60 -8.56
C TYR A 154 -10.43 12.69 -9.80
N ALA A 155 -11.64 12.52 -10.32
CA ALA A 155 -11.86 11.76 -11.54
C ALA A 155 -11.08 12.38 -12.71
N LEU A 156 -10.42 11.55 -13.48
CA LEU A 156 -9.72 11.92 -14.71
C LEU A 156 -10.44 11.41 -15.95
N LEU A 157 -11.40 10.52 -15.77
CA LEU A 157 -12.24 9.95 -16.83
C LEU A 157 -13.73 10.13 -16.51
N GLN A 158 -14.54 10.21 -17.57
CA GLN A 158 -15.99 10.20 -17.50
C GLN A 158 -16.55 9.09 -18.40
N ASP A 159 -17.77 8.66 -18.16
CA ASP A 159 -18.40 7.63 -18.99
C ASP A 159 -18.38 8.02 -20.49
N GLY A 160 -18.06 7.03 -21.32
CA GLY A 160 -17.97 7.23 -22.77
C GLY A 160 -16.63 7.79 -23.26
N TYR A 161 -15.60 7.76 -22.44
CA TYR A 161 -14.24 8.20 -22.81
C TYR A 161 -13.70 7.42 -24.03
N SER A 162 -12.86 8.09 -24.80
CA SER A 162 -12.10 7.49 -25.89
C SER A 162 -10.83 6.80 -25.38
N GLU A 163 -10.23 5.96 -26.22
CA GLU A 163 -8.93 5.33 -25.93
C GLU A 163 -7.84 6.37 -25.68
N GLU A 164 -7.83 7.47 -26.43
CA GLU A 164 -6.86 8.56 -26.26
C GLU A 164 -7.02 9.25 -24.90
N GLU A 165 -8.25 9.50 -24.48
CA GLU A 165 -8.55 10.09 -23.16
C GLU A 165 -8.13 9.14 -22.04
N PHE A 166 -8.36 7.83 -22.21
CA PHE A 166 -7.90 6.84 -21.24
C PHE A 166 -6.38 6.89 -21.03
N PHE A 167 -5.60 6.86 -22.11
CA PHE A 167 -4.15 6.89 -21.99
C PHE A 167 -3.63 8.23 -21.46
N ALA A 168 -4.27 9.35 -21.78
CA ALA A 168 -3.92 10.66 -21.23
C ALA A 168 -4.18 10.74 -19.71
N ALA A 169 -5.33 10.24 -19.25
CA ALA A 169 -5.70 10.18 -17.86
C ALA A 169 -4.77 9.25 -17.08
N TYR A 170 -4.52 8.04 -17.61
CA TYR A 170 -3.60 7.09 -17.00
C TYR A 170 -2.18 7.65 -16.88
N LYS A 171 -1.70 8.32 -17.93
CA LYS A 171 -0.39 8.99 -17.91
C LYS A 171 -0.30 10.06 -16.82
N THR A 172 -1.35 10.86 -16.66
CA THR A 172 -1.42 11.92 -15.63
C THR A 172 -1.25 11.32 -14.23
N MET A 173 -1.99 10.28 -13.90
CA MET A 173 -1.89 9.58 -12.61
C MET A 173 -0.53 8.89 -12.45
N ALA A 174 -0.07 8.18 -13.49
CA ALA A 174 1.19 7.44 -13.45
C ALA A 174 2.39 8.39 -13.28
N ASP A 175 2.40 9.54 -13.94
CA ASP A 175 3.48 10.52 -13.80
C ASP A 175 3.53 11.10 -12.37
N ALA A 176 2.38 11.28 -11.71
CA ALA A 176 2.31 11.75 -10.33
C ALA A 176 2.82 10.70 -9.33
N LEU A 177 2.48 9.42 -9.52
CA LEU A 177 2.83 8.34 -8.60
C LEU A 177 4.18 7.67 -8.92
N ARG A 178 4.77 7.97 -10.08
CA ARG A 178 6.04 7.35 -10.53
C ARG A 178 7.18 7.44 -9.52
N PRO A 179 7.41 8.54 -8.80
CA PRO A 179 8.48 8.64 -7.81
C PRO A 179 8.37 7.62 -6.67
N TRP A 180 7.14 7.13 -6.42
CA TRP A 180 6.80 6.20 -5.35
C TRP A 180 6.63 4.76 -5.83
N THR A 181 6.64 4.53 -7.15
CA THR A 181 6.41 3.19 -7.69
C THR A 181 7.57 2.27 -7.32
N ILE A 182 7.25 1.15 -6.70
CA ILE A 182 8.18 0.06 -6.46
C ILE A 182 8.12 -0.90 -7.64
N ASP A 183 9.26 -1.47 -8.05
CA ASP A 183 9.38 -2.44 -9.14
C ASP A 183 8.67 -3.78 -8.85
N CYS A 184 7.63 -3.77 -8.01
CA CYS A 184 6.81 -4.94 -7.73
C CYS A 184 5.86 -5.31 -8.89
N LEU A 185 5.78 -4.45 -9.92
CA LEU A 185 5.06 -4.75 -11.17
C LEU A 185 5.80 -5.75 -12.08
N LEU A 186 6.96 -6.20 -11.69
CA LEU A 186 7.73 -7.20 -12.44
C LEU A 186 7.40 -8.66 -12.05
N TYR A 187 6.27 -8.87 -11.39
CA TYR A 187 5.83 -10.19 -10.92
C TYR A 187 4.77 -10.81 -11.81
#